data_ab200433667e3c94e87b1261afd20e66
#
_entry.id   ab200433667e3c94e87b1261afd20e66
#
_cell.length_a   1.000
_cell.length_b   1.000
_cell.length_c   1.000
_cell.angle_alpha   90.00
_cell.angle_beta   90.00
_cell.angle_gamma   90.00
#
_symmetry.space_group_name_H-M   'P 1'
#
loop_
_entity.id
_entity.type
_entity.pdbx_description
1 polymer ?
#
loop_
_entity_poly.entity_id
_entity_poly.type
_entity_poly.pdbx_seq_one_letter_code
_entity_poly.pdbx_strand_id
1 'polypeptide(L)'
;MIISNFFYFSLSLLLIILNFASYFYAIGNVDWVLLKENNDGKEWLDKGSIKELPNGDISVLTKFFKNPTDSDNDGQLSLYVMRINCDEKKFKDTSINGIPQFNSKWQTSNNDELIDVVIENSCSDY
;
A
#
# COMPACT_ATOMS: atom_id res chain seq x y z
N MET A 1 -13.77 52.27 7.55
CA MET A 1 -14.75 51.25 7.15
C MET A 1 -14.22 50.28 6.11
N ILE A 2 -13.50 50.70 5.11
CA ILE A 2 -12.90 49.83 4.03
C ILE A 2 -11.77 48.95 4.57
N ILE A 3 -10.92 49.46 5.50
CA ILE A 3 -9.79 48.73 6.09
C ILE A 3 -10.26 47.55 6.97
N SER A 4 -11.36 47.73 7.69
CA SER A 4 -11.93 46.66 8.54
C SER A 4 -12.40 45.46 7.70
N ASN A 5 -13.08 45.69 6.57
CA ASN A 5 -13.55 44.60 5.70
C ASN A 5 -12.40 43.84 5.03
N PHE A 6 -11.31 44.54 4.71
CA PHE A 6 -10.13 43.89 4.14
C PHE A 6 -9.41 42.98 5.13
N PHE A 7 -9.38 43.39 6.40
CA PHE A 7 -8.79 42.60 7.48
C PHE A 7 -9.57 41.29 7.76
N TYR A 8 -10.90 41.37 7.79
CA TYR A 8 -11.73 40.18 7.96
C TYR A 8 -11.67 39.22 6.77
N PHE A 9 -11.57 39.75 5.55
CA PHE A 9 -11.41 38.94 4.34
C PHE A 9 -10.06 38.21 4.33
N SER A 10 -8.99 38.88 4.71
CA SER A 10 -7.65 38.31 4.82
C SER A 10 -7.57 37.24 5.91
N LEU A 11 -8.20 37.47 7.07
CA LEU A 11 -8.24 36.50 8.16
C LEU A 11 -9.06 35.27 7.81
N SER A 12 -10.17 35.44 7.11
CA SER A 12 -11.01 34.34 6.62
C SER A 12 -10.27 33.45 5.60
N LEU A 13 -9.54 34.07 4.68
CA LEU A 13 -8.72 33.35 3.69
C LEU A 13 -7.60 32.55 4.36
N LEU A 14 -6.96 33.10 5.38
CA LEU A 14 -5.91 32.43 6.15
C LEU A 14 -6.45 31.20 6.87
N LEU A 15 -7.64 31.29 7.48
CA LEU A 15 -8.30 30.15 8.14
C LEU A 15 -8.65 29.02 7.18
N ILE A 16 -9.05 29.34 5.95
CA ILE A 16 -9.33 28.33 4.91
C ILE A 16 -8.05 27.61 4.51
N ILE A 17 -6.94 28.32 4.32
CA ILE A 17 -5.64 27.74 3.94
C ILE A 17 -5.12 26.80 5.05
N LEU A 18 -5.28 27.17 6.31
CA LEU A 18 -4.87 26.33 7.45
C LEU A 18 -5.66 25.02 7.54
N ASN A 19 -6.93 24.99 7.11
CA ASN A 19 -7.70 23.76 7.06
C ASN A 19 -7.26 22.81 5.93
N PHE A 20 -6.77 23.32 4.81
CA PHE A 20 -6.22 22.48 3.73
C PHE A 20 -4.86 21.87 4.08
N ALA A 21 -4.06 22.51 4.93
CA ALA A 21 -2.75 22.01 5.36
C ALA A 21 -2.84 20.71 6.20
N SER A 22 -4.00 20.41 6.78
CA SER A 22 -4.20 19.22 7.61
C SER A 22 -4.39 17.92 6.82
N TYR A 23 -4.51 17.97 5.51
CA TYR A 23 -4.67 16.79 4.64
C TYR A 23 -3.37 16.24 4.07
N PHE A 24 -2.24 16.88 4.34
CA PHE A 24 -0.95 16.26 4.10
C PHE A 24 -0.67 15.24 5.20
N TYR A 25 -1.30 14.08 5.11
CA TYR A 25 -0.83 12.93 5.87
C TYR A 25 0.61 12.66 5.41
N ALA A 26 1.54 12.80 6.33
CA ALA A 26 2.89 12.33 6.11
C ALA A 26 2.78 10.86 5.70
N ILE A 27 3.13 10.56 4.45
CA ILE A 27 3.38 9.20 4.01
C ILE A 27 4.49 8.73 4.95
N GLY A 28 4.19 7.75 5.81
CA GLY A 28 5.17 7.20 6.74
C GLY A 28 6.42 6.78 5.97
N ASN A 29 7.57 6.78 6.63
CA ASN A 29 8.80 6.30 6.03
C ASN A 29 8.59 4.89 5.52
N VAL A 30 8.91 4.66 4.25
CA VAL A 30 8.89 3.35 3.62
C VAL A 30 9.94 2.48 4.30
N ASP A 31 9.52 1.30 4.78
CA ASP A 31 10.38 0.32 5.46
C ASP A 31 10.33 -1.01 4.72
N TRP A 32 11.12 -1.12 3.65
CA TRP A 32 11.18 -2.32 2.83
C TRP A 32 11.97 -3.43 3.50
N VAL A 33 11.31 -4.54 3.77
CA VAL A 33 11.92 -5.77 4.28
C VAL A 33 11.81 -6.86 3.22
N LEU A 34 12.94 -7.46 2.85
CA LEU A 34 12.95 -8.65 1.99
C LEU A 34 12.38 -9.82 2.77
N LEU A 35 11.27 -10.38 2.31
CA LEU A 35 10.62 -11.52 2.95
C LEU A 35 11.15 -12.85 2.44
N LYS A 36 11.29 -12.97 1.12
CA LYS A 36 11.72 -14.21 0.47
C LYS A 36 12.32 -13.95 -0.91
N GLU A 37 13.23 -14.83 -1.28
CA GLU A 37 13.79 -14.97 -2.61
C GLU A 37 13.76 -16.43 -3.01
N ASN A 38 13.31 -16.72 -4.22
CA ASN A 38 13.32 -18.05 -4.84
C ASN A 38 13.62 -17.96 -6.36
N ASN A 39 13.44 -19.05 -7.08
CA ASN A 39 13.71 -19.07 -8.52
C ASN A 39 12.79 -18.16 -9.34
N ASP A 40 11.58 -17.88 -8.86
CA ASP A 40 10.62 -17.02 -9.54
C ASP A 40 10.94 -15.54 -9.36
N GLY A 41 11.47 -15.17 -8.18
CA GLY A 41 11.80 -13.78 -7.89
C GLY A 41 12.05 -13.47 -6.42
N LYS A 42 11.85 -12.18 -6.10
CA LYS A 42 12.03 -11.62 -4.76
C LYS A 42 10.79 -10.86 -4.34
N GLU A 43 10.38 -11.05 -3.09
CA GLU A 43 9.23 -10.38 -2.48
C GLU A 43 9.65 -9.53 -1.28
N TRP A 44 9.24 -8.26 -1.27
CA TRP A 44 9.43 -7.32 -0.17
C TRP A 44 8.10 -6.83 0.34
N LEU A 45 8.07 -6.57 1.63
CA LEU A 45 6.97 -5.94 2.34
C LEU A 45 7.41 -4.56 2.85
N ASP A 46 6.61 -3.55 2.66
CA ASP A 46 6.76 -2.28 3.37
C ASP A 46 6.07 -2.37 4.74
N LYS A 47 6.85 -2.60 5.80
CA LYS A 47 6.32 -2.69 7.16
C LYS A 47 5.63 -1.41 7.61
N GLY A 48 6.07 -0.26 7.12
CA GLY A 48 5.45 1.03 7.41
C GLY A 48 4.06 1.21 6.78
N SER A 49 3.71 0.39 5.79
CA SER A 49 2.42 0.44 5.10
C SER A 49 1.31 -0.41 5.72
N ILE A 50 1.67 -1.31 6.65
CA ILE A 50 0.70 -2.24 7.26
C ILE A 50 -0.37 -1.43 7.99
N LYS A 51 -1.63 -1.64 7.61
CA LYS A 51 -2.77 -0.92 8.16
C LYS A 51 -3.96 -1.85 8.34
N GLU A 52 -4.51 -1.88 9.55
CA GLU A 52 -5.79 -2.52 9.80
C GLU A 52 -6.94 -1.66 9.25
N LEU A 53 -7.83 -2.30 8.51
CA LEU A 53 -9.04 -1.68 7.96
C LEU A 53 -10.22 -1.86 8.95
N PRO A 54 -11.29 -1.04 8.85
CA PRO A 54 -12.41 -1.07 9.79
C PRO A 54 -13.10 -2.43 9.95
N ASN A 55 -13.03 -3.30 8.93
CA ASN A 55 -13.61 -4.65 8.98
C ASN A 55 -12.65 -5.73 9.49
N GLY A 56 -11.44 -5.37 9.91
CA GLY A 56 -10.42 -6.27 10.40
C GLY A 56 -9.47 -6.84 9.33
N ASP A 57 -9.69 -6.55 8.05
CA ASP A 57 -8.72 -6.89 7.02
C ASP A 57 -7.47 -6.02 7.15
N ILE A 58 -6.35 -6.51 6.61
CA ILE A 58 -5.08 -5.79 6.55
C ILE A 58 -4.86 -5.24 5.16
N SER A 59 -4.43 -3.98 5.05
CA SER A 59 -3.90 -3.40 3.81
C SER A 59 -2.40 -3.27 3.92
N VAL A 60 -1.68 -3.65 2.87
CA VAL A 60 -0.21 -3.63 2.85
C VAL A 60 0.32 -3.34 1.45
N LEU A 61 1.46 -2.65 1.38
CA LEU A 61 2.20 -2.42 0.14
C LEU A 61 3.32 -3.45 0.03
N THR A 62 3.36 -4.15 -1.11
CA THR A 62 4.42 -5.11 -1.45
C THR A 62 5.11 -4.74 -2.75
N LYS A 63 6.29 -5.30 -2.93
CA LYS A 63 7.10 -5.15 -4.11
C LYS A 63 7.62 -6.51 -4.53
N PHE A 64 7.30 -6.91 -5.76
CA PHE A 64 7.77 -8.16 -6.36
C PHE A 64 8.71 -7.86 -7.52
N PHE A 65 9.87 -8.51 -7.52
CA PHE A 65 10.77 -8.54 -8.66
C PHE A 65 10.77 -9.94 -9.26
N LYS A 66 10.25 -10.06 -10.48
CA LYS A 66 10.29 -11.29 -11.26
C LYS A 66 11.68 -11.48 -11.85
N ASN A 67 12.29 -12.64 -11.62
CA ASN A 67 13.59 -12.94 -12.20
C ASN A 67 13.52 -12.98 -13.73
N PRO A 68 14.63 -12.61 -14.42
CA PRO A 68 14.74 -12.81 -15.87
C PRO A 68 14.50 -14.25 -16.26
N THR A 69 13.93 -14.46 -17.44
CA THR A 69 13.73 -15.76 -18.06
C THR A 69 14.43 -15.80 -19.42
N ASP A 70 14.53 -16.96 -20.05
CA ASP A 70 15.14 -17.09 -21.39
C ASP A 70 14.43 -16.24 -22.46
N SER A 71 13.15 -15.91 -22.24
CA SER A 71 12.34 -15.07 -23.14
C SER A 71 12.30 -13.59 -22.72
N ASP A 72 12.69 -13.25 -21.48
CA ASP A 72 12.71 -11.90 -20.92
C ASP A 72 13.98 -11.71 -20.09
N ASN A 73 14.98 -11.04 -20.67
CA ASN A 73 16.30 -10.89 -20.07
C ASN A 73 16.40 -9.82 -18.99
N ASP A 74 15.39 -8.95 -18.84
CA ASP A 74 15.49 -7.76 -17.98
C ASP A 74 14.87 -7.93 -16.59
N GLY A 75 14.04 -8.95 -16.40
CA GLY A 75 13.23 -9.07 -15.20
C GLY A 75 12.17 -7.96 -15.11
N GLN A 76 11.26 -8.06 -14.15
CA GLN A 76 10.16 -7.12 -14.00
C GLN A 76 9.91 -6.79 -12.53
N LEU A 77 9.85 -5.48 -12.21
CA LEU A 77 9.46 -4.98 -10.91
C LEU A 77 7.99 -4.55 -10.94
N SER A 78 7.22 -5.00 -9.94
CA SER A 78 5.83 -4.62 -9.76
C SER A 78 5.54 -4.23 -8.31
N LEU A 79 4.66 -3.25 -8.11
CA LEU A 79 4.16 -2.82 -6.81
C LEU A 79 2.71 -3.24 -6.67
N TYR A 80 2.35 -3.82 -5.52
CA TYR A 80 0.99 -4.25 -5.22
C TYR A 80 0.53 -3.62 -3.91
N VAL A 81 -0.69 -3.09 -3.90
CA VAL A 81 -1.41 -2.85 -2.65
C VAL A 81 -2.35 -4.02 -2.47
N MET A 82 -2.08 -4.83 -1.46
CA MET A 82 -2.86 -6.03 -1.16
C MET A 82 -3.80 -5.77 0.00
N ARG A 83 -4.99 -6.34 -0.07
CA ARG A 83 -5.91 -6.47 1.04
C ARG A 83 -5.93 -7.93 1.47
N ILE A 84 -5.72 -8.20 2.75
CA ILE A 84 -5.55 -9.54 3.31
C ILE A 84 -6.62 -9.79 4.35
N ASN A 85 -7.32 -10.93 4.22
CA ASN A 85 -8.16 -11.48 5.26
C ASN A 85 -7.35 -12.56 6.00
N CYS A 86 -6.90 -12.22 7.21
CA CYS A 86 -6.03 -13.10 7.99
C CYS A 86 -6.75 -14.37 8.48
N ASP A 87 -8.04 -14.29 8.80
CA ASP A 87 -8.83 -15.44 9.29
C ASP A 87 -8.99 -16.51 8.21
N GLU A 88 -9.26 -16.09 6.98
CA GLU A 88 -9.45 -17.00 5.84
C GLU A 88 -8.17 -17.25 5.05
N LYS A 89 -7.08 -16.57 5.34
CA LYS A 89 -5.81 -16.59 4.59
C LYS A 89 -6.02 -16.33 3.09
N LYS A 90 -6.84 -15.33 2.79
CA LYS A 90 -7.11 -14.87 1.43
C LYS A 90 -6.59 -13.47 1.22
N PHE A 91 -6.31 -13.15 -0.03
CA PHE A 91 -5.89 -11.82 -0.44
C PHE A 91 -6.56 -11.39 -1.73
N LYS A 92 -6.49 -10.11 -2.00
CA LYS A 92 -6.79 -9.52 -3.30
C LYS A 92 -5.95 -8.27 -3.51
N ASP A 93 -5.57 -8.03 -4.77
CA ASP A 93 -4.86 -6.82 -5.15
C ASP A 93 -5.87 -5.68 -5.32
N THR A 94 -5.70 -4.60 -4.58
CA THR A 94 -6.52 -3.40 -4.70
C THR A 94 -5.88 -2.35 -5.61
N SER A 95 -4.56 -2.46 -5.83
CA SER A 95 -3.82 -1.66 -6.80
C SER A 95 -2.61 -2.43 -7.31
N ILE A 96 -2.30 -2.28 -8.59
CA ILE A 96 -1.09 -2.82 -9.25
C ILE A 96 -0.40 -1.67 -9.97
N ASN A 97 0.86 -1.40 -9.61
CA ASN A 97 1.67 -0.30 -10.15
C ASN A 97 0.94 1.06 -10.12
N GLY A 98 0.19 1.32 -9.04
CA GLY A 98 -0.59 2.54 -8.85
C GLY A 98 -1.95 2.56 -9.58
N ILE A 99 -2.30 1.50 -10.31
CA ILE A 99 -3.58 1.39 -11.02
C ILE A 99 -4.59 0.64 -10.13
N PRO A 100 -5.71 1.29 -9.72
CA PRO A 100 -6.74 0.63 -8.91
C PRO A 100 -7.36 -0.58 -9.61
N GLN A 101 -7.61 -1.65 -8.83
CA GLN A 101 -8.21 -2.90 -9.30
C GLN A 101 -9.62 -3.05 -8.71
N PHE A 102 -10.64 -2.47 -9.34
CA PHE A 102 -12.01 -2.43 -8.81
C PHE A 102 -12.72 -3.79 -8.84
N ASN A 103 -12.33 -4.68 -9.74
CA ASN A 103 -12.94 -6.01 -9.92
C ASN A 103 -12.08 -7.14 -9.33
N SER A 104 -11.13 -6.81 -8.48
CA SER A 104 -10.27 -7.79 -7.82
C SER A 104 -11.08 -8.74 -6.93
N LYS A 105 -10.82 -10.04 -7.07
CA LYS A 105 -11.51 -11.10 -6.32
C LYS A 105 -10.61 -11.63 -5.22
N TRP A 106 -11.22 -12.08 -4.12
CA TRP A 106 -10.53 -12.81 -3.09
C TRP A 106 -10.00 -14.14 -3.63
N GLN A 107 -8.74 -14.43 -3.35
CA GLN A 107 -8.04 -15.64 -3.78
C GLN A 107 -7.12 -16.15 -2.69
N THR A 108 -6.78 -17.43 -2.77
CA THR A 108 -5.75 -18.06 -1.94
C THR A 108 -4.40 -17.97 -2.63
N SER A 109 -3.31 -18.20 -1.89
CA SER A 109 -1.95 -18.20 -2.46
C SER A 109 -1.71 -19.35 -3.46
N ASN A 110 -2.52 -20.41 -3.46
CA ASN A 110 -2.33 -21.63 -4.27
C ASN A 110 -0.91 -22.23 -4.13
N ASN A 111 -0.38 -22.23 -2.91
CA ASN A 111 0.99 -22.67 -2.58
C ASN A 111 2.10 -21.80 -3.20
N ASP A 112 1.80 -20.57 -3.60
CA ASP A 112 2.81 -19.59 -3.94
C ASP A 112 3.51 -19.12 -2.66
N GLU A 113 4.75 -19.55 -2.49
CA GLU A 113 5.54 -19.26 -1.30
C GLU A 113 5.81 -17.77 -1.09
N LEU A 114 5.87 -16.98 -2.18
CA LEU A 114 6.08 -15.54 -2.12
C LEU A 114 4.84 -14.82 -1.58
N ILE A 115 3.67 -15.29 -1.96
CA ILE A 115 2.39 -14.78 -1.41
C ILE A 115 2.18 -15.26 0.03
N ASP A 116 2.50 -16.51 0.33
CA ASP A 116 2.35 -17.06 1.70
C ASP A 116 3.14 -16.25 2.73
N VAL A 117 4.40 -15.88 2.43
CA VAL A 117 5.20 -15.07 3.36
C VAL A 117 4.66 -13.65 3.53
N VAL A 118 4.01 -13.07 2.53
CA VAL A 118 3.32 -11.77 2.66
C VAL A 118 2.17 -11.90 3.65
N ILE A 119 1.30 -12.90 3.48
CA ILE A 119 0.15 -13.13 4.37
C ILE A 119 0.63 -13.37 5.81
N GLU A 120 1.60 -14.25 6.01
CA GLU A 120 2.15 -14.57 7.33
C GLU A 120 2.72 -13.33 8.03
N ASN A 121 3.57 -12.55 7.34
CA ASN A 121 4.20 -11.36 7.93
C ASN A 121 3.22 -10.22 8.15
N SER A 122 2.20 -10.09 7.32
CA SER A 122 1.18 -9.05 7.47
C SER A 122 0.20 -9.35 8.61
N CYS A 123 -0.03 -10.64 8.91
CA CYS A 123 -1.00 -11.08 9.93
C CYS A 123 -0.37 -11.40 11.30
N SER A 124 0.96 -11.44 11.42
CA SER A 124 1.65 -11.82 12.66
C SER A 124 1.60 -10.79 13.78
N ASP A 125 1.38 -9.52 13.41
CA ASP A 125 1.40 -8.40 14.36
C ASP A 125 -0.01 -7.99 14.83
N TYR A 126 -1.06 -8.79 14.52
CA TYR A 126 -2.47 -8.50 14.83
C TYR A 126 -3.20 -9.69 15.45
#